data_ae998d67b10e784d44eea70de846d689
#
_entry.id   ae998d67b10e784d44eea70de846d689
#
_cell.length_a   1.000
_cell.length_b   1.000
_cell.length_c   1.000
_cell.angle_alpha   90.00
_cell.angle_beta   90.00
_cell.angle_gamma   90.00
#
_symmetry.space_group_name_H-M   'P 1'
#
loop_
_entity.id
_entity.type
_entity.pdbx_description
1 polymer ?
#
loop_
_entity_poly.entity_id
_entity_poly.type
_entity_poly.pdbx_seq_one_letter_code
_entity_poly.pdbx_strand_id
1 'polypeptide(L)'
;MAGPLIVLAGCEDGTYLVEVGASADEDQLAGRQPGAAVERERPLGLAPAWAAGRVLDVDARGSTVVLLLDRRPPLVVSHDGGVTWTERGAGLPPGRAVALGEHPDHVLYAARNRLHVSGDGGVFWRALAIELPEIHDVAWG
;
A
#
# COMPACT_ATOMS: atom_id res chain seq x y z
N MET A 1 -9.89 -17.45 14.44
CA MET A 1 -10.18 -16.03 14.66
C MET A 1 -9.00 -15.20 14.22
N ALA A 2 -9.23 -14.26 13.34
CA ALA A 2 -8.17 -13.40 12.89
C ALA A 2 -7.83 -12.37 13.99
N GLY A 3 -6.53 -12.18 14.25
CA GLY A 3 -6.08 -11.10 15.12
C GLY A 3 -6.25 -9.74 14.45
N PRO A 4 -5.89 -8.64 15.14
CA PRO A 4 -5.95 -7.32 14.55
C PRO A 4 -5.03 -7.22 13.34
N LEU A 5 -5.44 -6.43 12.35
CA LEU A 5 -4.59 -6.13 11.20
C LEU A 5 -3.58 -5.05 11.60
N ILE A 6 -2.32 -5.38 11.46
CA ILE A 6 -1.23 -4.44 11.72
C ILE A 6 -0.57 -4.09 10.40
N VAL A 7 -0.31 -2.82 10.19
CA VAL A 7 0.46 -2.35 9.04
C VAL A 7 1.71 -1.62 9.53
N LEU A 8 2.74 -1.68 8.74
CA LEU A 8 4.02 -1.04 9.02
C LEU A 8 4.21 0.13 8.07
N ALA A 9 4.57 1.28 8.62
CA ALA A 9 4.89 2.46 7.84
C ALA A 9 6.32 2.88 8.13
N GLY A 10 7.19 2.77 7.14
CA GLY A 10 8.57 3.23 7.24
C GLY A 10 8.64 4.74 7.02
N CYS A 11 9.05 5.45 8.07
CA CYS A 11 9.21 6.89 8.06
C CYS A 11 10.66 7.27 8.35
N GLU A 12 10.99 8.55 8.23
CA GLU A 12 12.35 9.03 8.41
C GLU A 12 12.94 8.66 9.78
N ASP A 13 12.13 8.69 10.82
CA ASP A 13 12.56 8.44 12.21
C ASP A 13 12.29 7.03 12.70
N GLY A 14 11.98 6.09 11.81
CA GLY A 14 11.74 4.69 12.17
C GLY A 14 10.47 4.12 11.57
N THR A 15 10.13 2.92 11.98
CA THR A 15 8.94 2.21 11.51
C THR A 15 7.83 2.34 12.53
N TYR A 16 6.65 2.77 12.07
CA TYR A 16 5.45 2.86 12.88
C TYR A 16 4.57 1.64 12.64
N LEU A 17 4.04 1.10 13.73
CA LEU A 17 3.07 0.00 13.70
C LEU A 17 1.69 0.60 13.92
N VAL A 18 0.79 0.39 12.96
CA VAL A 18 -0.57 0.94 13.04
C VAL A 18 -1.55 -0.22 13.02
N GLU A 19 -2.44 -0.24 14.01
CA GLU A 19 -3.53 -1.19 14.05
C GLU A 19 -4.70 -0.64 13.24
N VAL A 20 -5.13 -1.40 12.24
CA VAL A 20 -6.24 -1.04 11.39
C VAL A 20 -7.52 -1.56 12.02
N GLY A 21 -8.40 -0.64 12.42
CA GLY A 21 -9.70 -0.98 13.00
C GLY A 21 -10.75 -1.22 11.92
N ALA A 22 -11.94 -1.56 12.38
CA ALA A 22 -13.11 -1.70 11.50
C ALA A 22 -13.60 -0.35 10.99
N SER A 23 -13.26 0.73 11.69
CA SER A 23 -13.59 2.11 11.32
C SER A 23 -12.47 3.04 11.78
N ALA A 24 -12.52 4.30 11.35
CA ALA A 24 -11.52 5.30 11.73
C ALA A 24 -11.37 5.44 13.25
N ASP A 25 -12.46 5.29 14.01
CA ASP A 25 -12.42 5.42 15.48
C ASP A 25 -11.62 4.30 16.15
N GLU A 26 -11.45 3.20 15.49
CA GLU A 26 -10.73 2.03 16.00
C GLU A 26 -9.29 1.94 15.49
N ASP A 27 -8.91 2.79 14.53
CA ASP A 27 -7.53 2.85 14.08
C ASP A 27 -6.66 3.42 15.21
N GLN A 28 -5.51 2.81 15.47
CA GLN A 28 -4.63 3.31 16.51
C GLN A 28 -3.16 3.03 16.22
N LEU A 29 -2.32 3.91 16.72
CA LEU A 29 -0.88 3.69 16.69
C LEU A 29 -0.54 2.62 17.75
N ALA A 30 0.01 1.49 17.28
CA ALA A 30 0.32 0.36 18.15
C ALA A 30 1.77 0.41 18.66
N GLY A 31 2.66 1.14 17.99
CA GLY A 31 4.03 1.25 18.41
C GLY A 31 4.93 1.91 17.39
N ARG A 32 6.19 2.10 17.76
CA ARG A 32 7.23 2.62 16.89
C ARG A 32 8.55 1.93 17.20
N GLN A 33 9.30 1.59 16.16
CA GLN A 33 10.64 1.03 16.26
C GLN A 33 11.62 2.06 15.70
N PRO A 34 12.29 2.85 16.57
CA PRO A 34 13.23 3.87 16.13
C PRO A 34 14.39 3.26 15.34
N GLY A 35 14.77 3.90 14.25
CA GLY A 35 15.89 3.45 13.42
C GLY A 35 15.61 2.20 12.59
N ALA A 36 14.44 1.59 12.71
CA ALA A 36 14.06 0.46 11.88
C ALA A 36 13.53 0.94 10.53
N ALA A 37 13.77 0.17 9.48
CA ALA A 37 13.23 0.41 8.16
C ALA A 37 12.25 -0.71 7.78
N VAL A 38 11.27 -0.40 6.96
CA VAL A 38 10.42 -1.41 6.35
C VAL A 38 11.24 -2.11 5.27
N GLU A 39 11.35 -3.43 5.39
CA GLU A 39 12.01 -4.24 4.37
C GLU A 39 10.97 -5.05 3.62
N ARG A 40 10.99 -4.91 2.32
CA ARG A 40 10.05 -5.59 1.44
C ARG A 40 10.71 -5.79 0.08
N GLU A 41 10.64 -7.02 -0.41
CA GLU A 41 11.11 -7.31 -1.76
C GLU A 41 10.16 -6.70 -2.79
N ARG A 42 10.73 -6.11 -3.83
CA ARG A 42 9.97 -5.63 -4.99
C ARG A 42 10.19 -6.59 -6.14
N PRO A 43 9.13 -7.11 -6.75
CA PRO A 43 9.28 -7.92 -7.95
C PRO A 43 9.83 -7.08 -9.09
N LEU A 44 10.75 -7.66 -9.86
CA LEU A 44 11.37 -6.99 -11.00
C LEU A 44 10.75 -7.47 -12.30
N GLY A 45 10.73 -6.58 -13.29
CA GLY A 45 10.34 -6.94 -14.64
C GLY A 45 8.85 -7.12 -14.88
N LEU A 46 8.00 -6.73 -13.94
CA LEU A 46 6.54 -6.87 -14.06
C LEU A 46 5.87 -5.66 -14.69
N ALA A 47 6.54 -4.52 -14.77
CA ALA A 47 5.94 -3.31 -15.31
C ALA A 47 5.86 -3.41 -16.84
N PRO A 48 4.67 -3.16 -17.43
CA PRO A 48 4.54 -3.13 -18.88
C PRO A 48 5.26 -1.91 -19.47
N ALA A 49 5.59 -2.01 -20.77
CA ALA A 49 6.35 -0.95 -21.45
C ALA A 49 5.66 0.41 -21.38
N TRP A 50 4.33 0.45 -21.42
CA TRP A 50 3.59 1.72 -21.36
C TRP A 50 3.73 2.44 -20.00
N ALA A 51 4.13 1.74 -18.95
CA ALA A 51 4.35 2.31 -17.62
C ALA A 51 5.82 2.72 -17.38
N ALA A 52 6.69 2.52 -18.34
CA ALA A 52 8.12 2.80 -18.18
C ALA A 52 8.35 4.26 -17.79
N GLY A 53 9.19 4.48 -16.77
CA GLY A 53 9.52 5.81 -16.27
C GLY A 53 8.48 6.42 -15.34
N ARG A 54 7.35 5.75 -15.09
CA ARG A 54 6.28 6.25 -14.24
C ARG A 54 6.04 5.42 -12.99
N VAL A 55 6.70 4.27 -12.87
CA VAL A 55 6.49 3.37 -11.74
C VAL A 55 7.19 3.89 -10.50
N LEU A 56 6.42 4.16 -9.46
CA LEU A 56 6.94 4.58 -8.15
C LEU A 56 7.13 3.39 -7.22
N ASP A 57 6.26 2.39 -7.32
CA ASP A 57 6.35 1.18 -6.50
C ASP A 57 5.62 0.03 -7.19
N VAL A 58 5.93 -1.18 -6.77
CA VAL A 58 5.33 -2.40 -7.29
C VAL A 58 5.27 -3.46 -6.19
N ASP A 59 4.19 -4.24 -6.18
CA ASP A 59 4.10 -5.41 -5.33
C ASP A 59 3.33 -6.52 -6.06
N ALA A 60 3.58 -7.75 -5.65
CA ALA A 60 2.93 -8.91 -6.26
C ALA A 60 2.73 -10.01 -5.23
N ARG A 61 1.60 -10.71 -5.34
CA ARG A 61 1.31 -11.94 -4.61
C ARG A 61 0.56 -12.87 -5.53
N GLY A 62 1.13 -14.07 -5.77
CA GLY A 62 0.56 -15.00 -6.73
C GLY A 62 0.48 -14.34 -8.11
N SER A 63 -0.69 -14.38 -8.72
CA SER A 63 -0.95 -13.75 -10.01
C SER A 63 -1.42 -12.30 -9.90
N THR A 64 -1.56 -11.76 -8.70
CA THR A 64 -1.96 -10.37 -8.50
C THR A 64 -0.73 -9.48 -8.46
N VAL A 65 -0.73 -8.45 -9.29
CA VAL A 65 0.33 -7.44 -9.37
C VAL A 65 -0.31 -6.07 -9.25
N VAL A 66 0.29 -5.20 -8.43
CA VAL A 66 -0.13 -3.80 -8.34
C VAL A 66 1.04 -2.90 -8.66
N LEU A 67 0.79 -1.89 -9.48
CA LEU A 67 1.75 -0.83 -9.77
C LEU A 67 1.22 0.49 -9.23
N LEU A 68 2.08 1.21 -8.54
CA LEU A 68 1.84 2.60 -8.18
C LEU A 68 2.54 3.47 -9.21
N LEU A 69 1.77 4.34 -9.85
CA LEU A 69 2.26 5.19 -10.94
C LEU A 69 2.24 6.66 -10.56
N ASP A 70 3.14 7.42 -11.14
CA ASP A 70 3.15 8.88 -11.02
C ASP A 70 2.18 9.49 -12.03
N ARG A 71 0.89 9.24 -11.79
CA ARG A 71 -0.21 9.76 -12.61
C ARG A 71 -1.54 9.58 -11.88
N ARG A 72 -2.65 9.92 -12.51
CA ARG A 72 -4.01 9.68 -12.04
C ARG A 72 -4.81 8.88 -13.06
N PRO A 73 -5.55 7.84 -12.64
CA PRO A 73 -5.50 7.24 -11.31
C PRO A 73 -4.13 6.60 -11.04
N PRO A 74 -3.69 6.56 -9.76
CA PRO A 74 -2.31 6.17 -9.46
C PRO A 74 -2.05 4.67 -9.53
N LEU A 75 -3.07 3.82 -9.47
CA LEU A 75 -2.87 2.38 -9.39
C LEU A 75 -3.38 1.67 -10.63
N VAL A 76 -2.67 0.64 -11.03
CA VAL A 76 -3.15 -0.39 -11.95
C VAL A 76 -2.94 -1.74 -11.31
N VAL A 77 -3.94 -2.62 -11.45
CA VAL A 77 -3.93 -3.94 -10.85
C VAL A 77 -4.14 -4.98 -11.92
N SER A 78 -3.33 -6.03 -11.88
CA SER A 78 -3.48 -7.22 -12.73
C SER A 78 -3.77 -8.42 -11.84
N HIS A 79 -4.66 -9.29 -12.26
CA HIS A 79 -4.93 -10.56 -11.59
C HIS A 79 -4.43 -11.77 -12.38
N ASP A 80 -3.79 -11.52 -13.52
CA ASP A 80 -3.32 -12.56 -14.44
C ASP A 80 -1.81 -12.45 -14.75
N GLY A 81 -1.06 -12.04 -13.73
CA GLY A 81 0.39 -11.99 -13.82
C GLY A 81 0.94 -10.86 -14.69
N GLY A 82 0.15 -9.82 -14.93
CA GLY A 82 0.61 -8.68 -15.73
C GLY A 82 0.16 -8.70 -17.18
N VAL A 83 -0.74 -9.61 -17.55
CA VAL A 83 -1.26 -9.69 -18.93
C VAL A 83 -2.29 -8.59 -19.18
N THR A 84 -3.26 -8.46 -18.28
CA THR A 84 -4.28 -7.40 -18.36
C THR A 84 -4.25 -6.54 -17.10
N TRP A 85 -4.59 -5.26 -17.26
CA TRP A 85 -4.51 -4.27 -16.18
C TRP A 85 -5.80 -3.48 -16.06
N THR A 86 -6.18 -3.18 -14.83
CA THR A 86 -7.34 -2.36 -14.53
C THR A 86 -6.91 -1.19 -13.66
N GLU A 87 -7.38 0.01 -14.00
CA GLU A 87 -7.10 1.20 -13.20
C GLU A 87 -7.86 1.16 -11.88
N ARG A 88 -7.20 1.58 -10.81
CA ARG A 88 -7.75 1.63 -9.45
C ARG A 88 -7.25 2.88 -8.73
N GLY A 89 -7.93 3.24 -7.65
CA GLY A 89 -7.49 4.34 -6.79
C GLY A 89 -7.87 5.72 -7.28
N ALA A 90 -8.90 5.85 -8.10
CA ALA A 90 -9.40 7.16 -8.49
C ALA A 90 -9.78 7.95 -7.23
N GLY A 91 -9.30 9.20 -7.15
CA GLY A 91 -9.53 10.06 -5.98
C GLY A 91 -8.49 9.94 -4.87
N LEU A 92 -7.57 8.97 -4.94
CA LEU A 92 -6.47 8.92 -3.99
C LEU A 92 -5.48 10.07 -4.23
N PRO A 93 -4.89 10.61 -3.14
CA PRO A 93 -3.81 11.58 -3.29
C PRO A 93 -2.57 10.93 -3.90
N PRO A 94 -1.58 11.72 -4.35
CA PRO A 94 -0.33 11.15 -4.86
C PRO A 94 0.29 10.18 -3.87
N GLY A 95 0.73 9.02 -4.37
CA GLY A 95 1.22 7.93 -3.55
C GLY A 95 2.73 7.88 -3.40
N ARG A 96 3.16 7.20 -2.35
CA ARG A 96 4.56 6.94 -2.04
C ARG A 96 4.90 5.46 -2.10
N ALA A 97 3.95 4.61 -1.68
CA ALA A 97 4.18 3.17 -1.62
C ALA A 97 2.85 2.41 -1.65
N VAL A 98 2.90 1.17 -2.08
CA VAL A 98 1.76 0.26 -2.13
C VAL A 98 2.18 -1.13 -1.71
N ALA A 99 1.33 -1.86 -1.01
CA ALA A 99 1.60 -3.23 -0.60
C ALA A 99 0.34 -4.08 -0.64
N LEU A 100 0.48 -5.31 -1.12
CA LEU A 100 -0.58 -6.32 -1.10
C LEU A 100 -0.51 -7.11 0.21
N GLY A 101 -1.67 -7.40 0.80
CA GLY A 101 -1.78 -8.24 1.97
C GLY A 101 -1.79 -9.73 1.63
N GLU A 102 -1.85 -10.59 2.64
CA GLU A 102 -2.00 -12.04 2.44
C GLU A 102 -3.30 -12.36 1.70
N HIS A 103 -4.39 -11.68 2.07
CA HIS A 103 -5.62 -11.74 1.30
C HIS A 103 -5.45 -10.88 0.05
N PRO A 104 -5.68 -11.43 -1.15
CA PRO A 104 -5.38 -10.70 -2.40
C PRO A 104 -6.20 -9.43 -2.61
N ASP A 105 -7.33 -9.29 -1.90
CA ASP A 105 -8.14 -8.08 -1.98
C ASP A 105 -7.68 -6.97 -1.03
N HIS A 106 -6.77 -7.27 -0.11
CA HIS A 106 -6.25 -6.27 0.83
C HIS A 106 -5.10 -5.51 0.19
N VAL A 107 -5.29 -4.20 0.02
CA VAL A 107 -4.30 -3.30 -0.55
C VAL A 107 -4.04 -2.16 0.42
N LEU A 108 -2.77 -1.89 0.68
CA LEU A 108 -2.32 -0.80 1.51
C LEU A 108 -1.64 0.25 0.62
N TYR A 109 -2.06 1.50 0.76
CA TYR A 109 -1.55 2.62 -0.02
C TYR A 109 -1.06 3.71 0.93
N ALA A 110 0.12 4.21 0.70
CA ALA A 110 0.66 5.32 1.46
C ALA A 110 0.71 6.57 0.61
N ALA A 111 0.03 7.61 1.07
CA ALA A 111 0.26 8.97 0.64
C ALA A 111 1.43 9.55 1.45
N ARG A 112 1.66 10.84 1.40
CA ARG A 112 2.81 11.46 2.07
C ARG A 112 2.88 11.15 3.56
N ASN A 113 1.76 11.25 4.27
CA ASN A 113 1.71 11.11 5.74
C ASN A 113 0.48 10.37 6.24
N ARG A 114 -0.27 9.73 5.34
CA ARG A 114 -1.49 9.03 5.70
C ARG A 114 -1.61 7.72 4.93
N LEU A 115 -2.06 6.70 5.64
CA LEU A 115 -2.30 5.39 5.08
C LEU A 115 -3.74 5.27 4.61
N HIS A 116 -3.94 4.54 3.53
CA HIS A 116 -5.25 4.18 3.00
C HIS A 116 -5.31 2.67 2.81
N VAL A 117 -6.44 2.07 3.14
CA VAL A 117 -6.63 0.63 2.98
C VAL A 117 -7.85 0.35 2.12
N SER A 118 -7.75 -0.72 1.35
CA SER A 118 -8.86 -1.27 0.59
C SER A 118 -9.01 -2.74 0.94
N GLY A 119 -10.24 -3.21 1.07
CA GLY A 119 -10.55 -4.62 1.29
C GLY A 119 -11.18 -5.30 0.09
N ASP A 120 -11.26 -4.62 -1.05
CA ASP A 120 -11.93 -5.09 -2.26
C ASP A 120 -11.09 -4.92 -3.53
N GLY A 121 -9.79 -5.08 -3.40
CA GLY A 121 -8.88 -5.01 -4.54
C GLY A 121 -8.61 -3.61 -5.07
N GLY A 122 -8.86 -2.59 -4.27
CA GLY A 122 -8.57 -1.21 -4.64
C GLY A 122 -9.75 -0.45 -5.24
N VAL A 123 -10.97 -0.98 -5.15
CA VAL A 123 -12.17 -0.31 -5.65
C VAL A 123 -12.60 0.80 -4.70
N PHE A 124 -12.76 0.47 -3.42
CA PHE A 124 -13.09 1.44 -2.38
C PHE A 124 -11.94 1.54 -1.37
N TRP A 125 -11.72 2.75 -0.89
CA TRP A 125 -10.60 3.08 -0.02
C TRP A 125 -11.07 3.79 1.23
N ARG A 126 -10.38 3.52 2.34
CA ARG A 126 -10.59 4.22 3.60
C ARG A 126 -9.26 4.79 4.08
N ALA A 127 -9.21 6.08 4.38
CA ALA A 127 -8.05 6.67 5.02
C ALA A 127 -8.02 6.27 6.48
N LEU A 128 -6.86 5.87 7.00
CA LEU A 128 -6.71 5.62 8.42
C LEU A 128 -6.69 6.93 9.19
N ALA A 129 -7.17 6.89 10.43
CA ALA A 129 -7.26 8.08 11.27
C ALA A 129 -5.89 8.64 11.69
N ILE A 130 -4.87 7.79 11.68
CA ILE A 130 -3.55 8.14 12.20
C ILE A 130 -2.77 8.94 11.16
N GLU A 131 -2.31 10.13 11.53
CA GLU A 131 -1.40 10.92 10.72
C GLU A 131 0.04 10.60 11.17
N LEU A 132 0.92 10.34 10.21
CA LEU A 132 2.30 9.93 10.45
C LEU A 132 3.28 10.97 9.91
N PRO A 133 4.56 10.93 10.32
CA PRO A 133 5.60 11.61 9.59
C PRO A 133 5.65 11.14 8.14
N GLU A 134 6.42 11.81 7.30
CA GLU A 134 6.51 11.46 5.89
C GLU A 134 6.85 9.98 5.70
N ILE A 135 5.99 9.29 4.95
CA ILE A 135 6.09 7.85 4.74
C ILE A 135 6.93 7.57 3.50
N HIS A 136 7.85 6.62 3.60
CA HIS A 136 8.71 6.21 2.48
C HIS A 136 8.37 4.81 1.98
N ASP A 137 7.88 3.93 2.85
CA ASP A 137 7.54 2.56 2.50
C ASP A 137 6.49 1.99 3.45
N VAL A 138 5.83 0.93 3.01
CA VAL A 138 4.78 0.26 3.80
C VAL A 138 4.85 -1.25 3.61
N ALA A 139 4.32 -1.96 4.59
CA ALA A 139 4.13 -3.40 4.51
C ALA A 139 3.00 -3.82 5.45
N TRP A 140 2.38 -4.95 5.17
CA TRP A 140 1.47 -5.59 6.11
C TRP A 140 2.30 -6.32 7.17
N GLY A 141 1.91 -6.17 8.42
CA GLY A 141 2.58 -6.83 9.54
C GLY A 141 2.04 -8.21 9.85
#